data_9757fde9d8167cb75c2a9baa298af275
#
_entry.id   9757fde9d8167cb75c2a9baa298af275
#
_cell.length_a   1.000
_cell.length_b   1.000
_cell.length_c   1.000
_cell.angle_alpha   90.00
_cell.angle_beta   90.00
_cell.angle_gamma   90.00
#
_symmetry.space_group_name_H-M   'P 1'
#
loop_
_entity.id
_entity.type
_entity.pdbx_description
1 polymer ?
#
loop_
_entity_poly.entity_id
_entity_poly.type
_entity_poly.pdbx_seq_one_letter_code
_entity_poly.pdbx_strand_id
1 'polypeptide(L)'
;MKNRADLSEKAYDLYNYLLAHHLGKNRGILRPDLAREFGVDERTLRKLTQEINSSLNYDKMVSTSHCCYLCATKEECLNALRNTYNMAITLFKKAKKMEKKVGMNGQVRIALGENYKDFIETFKE
;
A
#
# COMPACT_ATOMS: atom_id res chain seq x y z
N MET A 1 23.09 -6.85 -7.00
CA MET A 1 21.82 -7.27 -7.57
C MET A 1 20.92 -6.07 -7.69
N LYS A 2 20.59 -5.78 -8.90
CA LYS A 2 19.79 -4.61 -9.21
C LYS A 2 18.44 -4.59 -8.50
N ASN A 3 17.74 -5.72 -8.50
CA ASN A 3 16.41 -5.80 -7.90
C ASN A 3 16.47 -5.72 -6.39
N ARG A 4 17.55 -6.23 -5.80
CA ARG A 4 17.69 -6.19 -4.36
C ARG A 4 17.99 -4.79 -3.84
N ALA A 5 18.65 -3.96 -4.65
CA ALA A 5 18.98 -2.60 -4.26
C ALA A 5 17.74 -1.71 -4.10
N ASP A 6 16.61 -2.10 -4.72
CA ASP A 6 15.37 -1.34 -4.70
C ASP A 6 14.55 -1.55 -3.43
N LEU A 7 14.78 -2.63 -2.73
CA LEU A 7 14.09 -2.94 -1.48
C LEU A 7 15.10 -3.02 -0.34
N SER A 8 14.63 -2.65 0.85
CA SER A 8 15.42 -2.93 2.04
C SER A 8 15.59 -4.46 2.17
N GLU A 9 16.59 -4.88 2.90
CA GLU A 9 16.84 -6.31 3.07
C GLU A 9 15.64 -7.02 3.67
N LYS A 10 14.98 -6.39 4.65
CA LYS A 10 13.82 -6.97 5.30
C LYS A 10 12.61 -7.05 4.38
N ALA A 11 12.42 -6.07 3.53
CA ALA A 11 11.34 -6.09 2.54
C ALA A 11 11.59 -7.17 1.49
N TYR A 12 12.83 -7.31 1.07
CA TYR A 12 13.21 -8.36 0.15
C TYR A 12 12.95 -9.74 0.75
N ASP A 13 13.30 -9.92 2.02
CA ASP A 13 13.04 -11.18 2.72
C ASP A 13 11.54 -11.46 2.83
N LEU A 14 10.75 -10.44 3.11
CA LEU A 14 9.29 -10.57 3.18
C LEU A 14 8.71 -10.96 1.81
N TYR A 15 9.18 -10.33 0.75
CA TYR A 15 8.72 -10.65 -0.60
C TYR A 15 8.96 -12.14 -0.89
N ASN A 16 10.15 -12.63 -0.61
CA ASN A 16 10.49 -14.02 -0.85
C ASN A 16 9.70 -14.99 0.05
N TYR A 17 9.44 -14.57 1.28
CA TYR A 17 8.64 -15.35 2.20
C TYR A 17 7.20 -15.50 1.68
N LEU A 18 6.61 -14.40 1.23
CA LEU A 18 5.28 -14.42 0.66
C LEU A 18 5.22 -15.24 -0.62
N LEU A 19 6.25 -15.12 -1.44
CA LEU A 19 6.33 -15.89 -2.68
C LEU A 19 6.34 -17.39 -2.41
N ALA A 20 7.02 -17.79 -1.36
CA ALA A 20 7.15 -19.21 -1.02
C ALA A 20 5.92 -19.77 -0.30
N HIS A 21 5.25 -18.99 0.53
CA HIS A 21 4.22 -19.48 1.45
C HIS A 21 2.83 -18.90 1.24
N HIS A 22 2.73 -17.69 0.70
CA HIS A 22 1.46 -16.98 0.61
C HIS A 22 1.27 -16.35 -0.78
N LEU A 23 1.49 -17.14 -1.79
CA LEU A 23 1.28 -16.71 -3.18
C LEU A 23 -0.16 -17.03 -3.57
N GLY A 24 -0.91 -15.99 -3.93
CA GLY A 24 -2.29 -16.14 -4.36
C GLY A 24 -3.28 -16.04 -3.21
N LYS A 25 -4.49 -15.63 -3.54
CA LYS A 25 -5.55 -15.39 -2.56
C LYS A 25 -5.86 -16.64 -1.71
N ASN A 26 -5.77 -17.82 -2.31
CA ASN A 26 -6.08 -19.06 -1.60
C ASN A 26 -5.08 -19.37 -0.49
N ARG A 27 -3.93 -18.74 -0.49
CA ARG A 27 -2.92 -18.91 0.53
C ARG A 27 -2.77 -17.66 1.41
N GLY A 28 -3.80 -16.82 1.41
CA GLY A 28 -3.81 -15.61 2.21
C GLY A 28 -3.75 -15.90 3.70
N ILE A 29 -3.19 -14.98 4.45
CA ILE A 29 -3.02 -15.08 5.89
C ILE A 29 -3.43 -13.76 6.52
N LEU A 30 -4.04 -13.82 7.72
CA LEU A 30 -4.43 -12.60 8.42
C LEU A 30 -3.19 -11.81 8.81
N ARG A 31 -3.33 -10.47 8.79
CA ARG A 31 -2.20 -9.59 9.07
C ARG A 31 -1.51 -9.87 10.41
N PRO A 32 -2.22 -10.04 11.52
CA PRO A 32 -1.55 -10.35 12.79
C PRO A 32 -0.78 -11.66 12.74
N ASP A 33 -1.31 -12.64 12.03
CA ASP A 33 -0.66 -13.94 11.93
C ASP A 33 0.60 -13.86 11.06
N LEU A 34 0.55 -13.08 9.98
CA LEU A 34 1.74 -12.88 9.14
C LEU A 34 2.82 -12.15 9.92
N ALA A 35 2.44 -11.12 10.68
CA ALA A 35 3.40 -10.38 11.48
C ALA A 35 4.11 -11.31 12.46
N ARG A 36 3.34 -12.19 13.09
CA ARG A 36 3.89 -13.17 14.02
C ARG A 36 4.80 -14.16 13.33
N GLU A 37 4.37 -14.69 12.18
CA GLU A 37 5.19 -15.64 11.40
C GLU A 37 6.51 -15.03 10.98
N PHE A 38 6.45 -13.79 10.50
CA PHE A 38 7.65 -13.12 9.98
C PHE A 38 8.50 -12.50 11.09
N GLY A 39 7.96 -12.43 12.32
CA GLY A 39 8.71 -11.95 13.48
C GLY A 39 8.81 -10.43 13.57
N VAL A 40 7.80 -9.71 13.13
CA VAL A 40 7.74 -8.24 13.21
C VAL A 40 6.38 -7.82 13.78
N ASP A 41 6.27 -6.54 14.18
CA ASP A 41 4.98 -6.02 14.59
C ASP A 41 4.18 -5.60 13.35
N GLU A 42 2.88 -5.33 13.54
CA GLU A 42 2.01 -5.00 12.41
C GLU A 42 2.39 -3.67 11.75
N ARG A 43 2.92 -2.74 12.52
CA ARG A 43 3.36 -1.45 11.98
C ARG A 43 4.53 -1.64 11.01
N THR A 44 5.51 -2.44 11.42
CA THR A 44 6.65 -2.76 10.58
C THR A 44 6.20 -3.54 9.35
N LEU A 45 5.29 -4.50 9.53
CA LEU A 45 4.76 -5.26 8.41
C LEU A 45 4.11 -4.33 7.38
N ARG A 46 3.31 -3.37 7.85
CA ARG A 46 2.66 -2.41 6.94
C ARG A 46 3.68 -1.62 6.14
N LYS A 47 4.75 -1.16 6.80
CA LYS A 47 5.82 -0.42 6.11
C LYS A 47 6.50 -1.27 5.04
N LEU A 48 6.77 -2.52 5.36
CA LEU A 48 7.43 -3.42 4.42
C LEU A 48 6.54 -3.72 3.21
N THR A 49 5.25 -3.94 3.43
CA THR A 49 4.33 -4.20 2.31
C THR A 49 4.17 -2.96 1.43
N GLN A 50 4.17 -1.77 2.01
CA GLN A 50 4.12 -0.53 1.24
C GLN A 50 5.39 -0.38 0.40
N GLU A 51 6.52 -0.73 0.95
CA GLU A 51 7.79 -0.67 0.23
C GLU A 51 7.76 -1.60 -0.99
N ILE A 52 7.29 -2.82 -0.82
CA ILE A 52 7.16 -3.77 -1.91
C ILE A 52 6.22 -3.24 -2.99
N ASN A 53 5.07 -2.71 -2.59
CA ASN A 53 4.07 -2.22 -3.54
C ASN A 53 4.51 -0.95 -4.27
N SER A 54 5.48 -0.24 -3.73
CA SER A 54 6.01 0.97 -4.37
C SER A 54 7.16 0.67 -5.33
N SER A 55 7.68 -0.54 -5.31
CA SER A 55 8.83 -0.91 -6.14
C SER A 55 8.37 -1.30 -7.54
N LEU A 56 8.95 -0.66 -8.55
CA LEU A 56 8.65 -0.97 -9.96
C LEU A 56 9.47 -2.13 -10.49
N ASN A 57 10.44 -2.60 -9.73
CA ASN A 57 11.29 -3.73 -10.12
C ASN A 57 10.68 -5.08 -9.78
N TYR A 58 9.62 -5.09 -8.99
CA TYR A 58 8.90 -6.31 -8.60
C TYR A 58 7.49 -6.23 -9.17
N ASP A 59 7.13 -7.21 -9.97
CA ASP A 59 5.87 -7.19 -10.72
C ASP A 59 4.67 -7.65 -9.92
N LYS A 60 4.86 -8.21 -8.74
CA LYS A 60 3.77 -8.73 -7.93
C LYS A 60 3.49 -7.80 -6.75
N MET A 61 2.22 -7.56 -6.51
CA MET A 61 1.76 -6.70 -5.43
C MET A 61 1.32 -7.52 -4.23
N VAL A 62 1.44 -6.94 -3.04
CA VAL A 62 0.93 -7.53 -1.81
C VAL A 62 -0.47 -6.98 -1.56
N SER A 63 -1.46 -7.86 -1.49
CA SER A 63 -2.82 -7.48 -1.10
C SER A 63 -2.92 -7.55 0.42
N THR A 64 -3.53 -6.54 1.05
CA THR A 64 -3.64 -6.46 2.51
C THR A 64 -5.05 -6.10 2.98
N SER A 65 -6.06 -6.13 2.11
CA SER A 65 -7.39 -5.65 2.47
C SER A 65 -8.10 -6.53 3.50
N HIS A 66 -8.10 -7.84 3.30
CA HIS A 66 -8.67 -8.80 4.26
C HIS A 66 -7.62 -9.76 4.75
N CYS A 67 -7.00 -10.46 3.81
CA CYS A 67 -5.88 -11.34 4.07
C CYS A 67 -4.67 -10.75 3.37
N CYS A 68 -3.49 -11.08 3.87
CA CYS A 68 -2.24 -10.72 3.22
C CYS A 68 -1.82 -11.85 2.31
N TYR A 69 -1.49 -11.55 1.07
CA TYR A 69 -0.94 -12.51 0.13
C TYR A 69 -0.26 -11.77 -1.01
N LEU A 70 0.66 -12.45 -1.65
CA LEU A 70 1.30 -11.91 -2.85
C LEU A 70 0.40 -12.26 -4.03
N CYS A 71 0.00 -11.27 -4.83
CA CYS A 71 -0.92 -11.47 -5.94
C CYS A 71 -0.27 -12.36 -7.00
N ALA A 72 -0.94 -13.46 -7.33
CA ALA A 72 -0.42 -14.43 -8.30
C ALA A 72 -0.91 -14.15 -9.73
N THR A 73 -2.08 -13.53 -9.87
CA THR A 73 -2.70 -13.30 -11.17
C THR A 73 -2.95 -11.83 -11.40
N LYS A 74 -3.13 -11.45 -12.65
CA LYS A 74 -3.48 -10.08 -13.01
C LYS A 74 -4.80 -9.66 -12.37
N GLU A 75 -5.76 -10.59 -12.29
CA GLU A 75 -7.05 -10.31 -11.68
C GLU A 75 -6.89 -9.97 -10.20
N GLU A 76 -6.06 -10.71 -9.48
CA GLU A 76 -5.78 -10.41 -8.08
C GLU A 76 -5.13 -9.04 -7.92
N CYS A 77 -4.19 -8.72 -8.81
CA CYS A 77 -3.54 -7.40 -8.81
C CYS A 77 -4.55 -6.29 -9.06
N LEU A 78 -5.47 -6.49 -10.02
CA LEU A 78 -6.49 -5.49 -10.30
C LEU A 78 -7.44 -5.30 -9.13
N ASN A 79 -7.77 -6.36 -8.41
CA ASN A 79 -8.62 -6.24 -7.23
C ASN A 79 -7.91 -5.48 -6.12
N ALA A 80 -6.63 -5.73 -5.91
CA ALA A 80 -5.84 -5.00 -4.92
C ALA A 80 -5.76 -3.52 -5.29
N LEU A 81 -5.53 -3.21 -6.56
CA LEU A 81 -5.49 -1.84 -7.05
C LEU A 81 -6.83 -1.14 -6.86
N ARG A 82 -7.94 -1.83 -7.19
CA ARG A 82 -9.28 -1.28 -7.03
C ARG A 82 -9.57 -0.94 -5.57
N ASN A 83 -9.18 -1.83 -4.65
CA ASN A 83 -9.38 -1.58 -3.24
C ASN A 83 -8.60 -0.35 -2.79
N THR A 84 -7.39 -0.16 -3.29
CA THR A 84 -6.57 1.00 -2.97
C THR A 84 -7.21 2.29 -3.47
N TYR A 85 -7.71 2.29 -4.70
CA TYR A 85 -8.43 3.44 -5.23
C TYR A 85 -9.70 3.75 -4.43
N ASN A 86 -10.44 2.72 -4.05
CA ASN A 86 -11.65 2.92 -3.26
C ASN A 86 -11.33 3.56 -1.90
N MET A 87 -10.24 3.15 -1.27
CA MET A 87 -9.78 3.77 -0.04
C MET A 87 -9.43 5.24 -0.24
N ALA A 88 -8.73 5.53 -1.34
CA ALA A 88 -8.34 6.90 -1.67
C ALA A 88 -9.58 7.79 -1.89
N ILE A 89 -10.58 7.27 -2.62
CA ILE A 89 -11.83 7.99 -2.86
C ILE A 89 -12.54 8.27 -1.54
N THR A 90 -12.61 7.29 -0.66
CA THR A 90 -13.26 7.45 0.64
C THR A 90 -12.57 8.52 1.48
N LEU A 91 -11.24 8.51 1.51
CA LEU A 91 -10.46 9.49 2.24
C LEU A 91 -10.64 10.89 1.64
N PHE A 92 -10.70 10.99 0.32
CA PHE A 92 -10.91 12.26 -0.34
C PHE A 92 -12.27 12.85 -0.02
N LYS A 93 -13.33 12.02 -0.01
CA LYS A 93 -14.66 12.46 0.39
C LYS A 93 -14.69 12.93 1.83
N LYS A 94 -13.98 12.25 2.70
CA LYS A 94 -13.84 12.62 4.10
C LYS A 94 -13.18 13.99 4.23
N ALA A 95 -12.09 14.21 3.48
CA ALA A 95 -11.38 15.48 3.50
C ALA A 95 -12.28 16.62 3.05
N LYS A 96 -13.12 16.40 2.03
CA LYS A 96 -14.07 17.42 1.57
C LYS A 96 -15.06 17.81 2.64
N LYS A 97 -15.56 16.84 3.39
CA LYS A 97 -16.47 17.12 4.52
C LYS A 97 -15.76 17.92 5.60
N MET A 98 -14.50 17.61 5.88
CA MET A 98 -13.71 18.33 6.87
C MET A 98 -13.49 19.78 6.43
N GLU A 99 -13.24 20.02 5.13
CA GLU A 99 -13.11 21.38 4.60
C GLU A 99 -14.36 22.21 4.90
N LYS A 100 -15.52 21.63 4.67
CA LYS A 100 -16.79 22.32 4.94
C LYS A 100 -16.94 22.65 6.41
N LYS A 101 -16.54 21.71 7.27
CA LYS A 101 -16.67 21.90 8.72
C LYS A 101 -15.82 23.06 9.23
N VAL A 102 -14.64 23.27 8.66
CA VAL A 102 -13.76 24.36 9.08
C VAL A 102 -13.88 25.60 8.21
N GLY A 103 -14.83 25.63 7.27
CA GLY A 103 -15.05 26.79 6.43
C GLY A 103 -13.98 27.02 5.36
N MET A 104 -13.27 25.98 4.97
CA MET A 104 -12.16 26.09 4.01
C MET A 104 -12.44 25.34 2.71
N ASN A 105 -13.66 25.46 2.20
CA ASN A 105 -14.06 24.77 0.97
C ASN A 105 -13.13 25.07 -0.18
N GLY A 106 -12.55 24.00 -0.76
CA GLY A 106 -11.70 24.11 -1.93
C GLY A 106 -10.33 24.72 -1.70
N GLN A 107 -9.95 24.97 -0.46
CA GLN A 107 -8.66 25.60 -0.15
C GLN A 107 -7.60 24.58 0.20
N VAL A 108 -7.43 23.60 -0.69
CA VAL A 108 -6.47 22.50 -0.51
C VAL A 108 -5.06 23.02 -0.31
N ARG A 109 -4.70 24.09 -1.05
CA ARG A 109 -3.37 24.67 -0.97
C ARG A 109 -3.02 25.14 0.44
N ILE A 110 -3.98 25.82 1.09
CA ILE A 110 -3.77 26.30 2.45
C ILE A 110 -3.70 25.13 3.43
N ALA A 111 -4.62 24.18 3.27
CA ALA A 111 -4.68 23.02 4.17
C ALA A 111 -3.43 22.16 4.12
N LEU A 112 -2.85 21.98 2.93
CA LEU A 112 -1.67 21.13 2.76
C LEU A 112 -0.36 21.85 3.02
N GLY A 113 -0.34 23.19 2.89
CA GLY A 113 0.91 23.94 3.10
C GLY A 113 2.04 23.43 2.22
N GLU A 114 3.14 23.03 2.83
CA GLU A 114 4.32 22.55 2.12
C GLU A 114 4.05 21.30 1.28
N ASN A 115 3.08 20.50 1.66
CA ASN A 115 2.76 19.25 0.97
C ASN A 115 1.95 19.47 -0.30
N TYR A 116 1.57 20.72 -0.61
CA TYR A 116 0.75 21.01 -1.79
C TYR A 116 1.46 20.60 -3.08
N LYS A 117 2.76 20.82 -3.16
CA LYS A 117 3.55 20.44 -4.34
C LYS A 117 3.47 18.95 -4.58
N ASP A 118 3.68 18.14 -3.55
CA ASP A 118 3.62 16.68 -3.65
C ASP A 118 2.23 16.22 -4.06
N PHE A 119 1.21 16.88 -3.53
CA PHE A 119 -0.17 16.57 -3.87
C PHE A 119 -0.42 16.78 -5.37
N ILE A 120 0.01 17.93 -5.90
CA ILE A 120 -0.16 18.26 -7.32
C ILE A 120 0.64 17.30 -8.20
N GLU A 121 1.88 17.00 -7.84
CA GLU A 121 2.72 16.08 -8.60
C GLU A 121 2.08 14.70 -8.72
N THR A 122 1.41 14.25 -7.67
CA THR A 122 0.75 12.94 -7.66
C THR A 122 -0.28 12.81 -8.77
N PHE A 123 -0.96 13.89 -9.11
CA PHE A 123 -2.00 13.86 -10.14
C PHE A 123 -1.50 14.11 -11.55
N LYS A 124 -0.22 14.39 -11.73
CA LYS A 124 0.36 14.63 -13.06
C LYS A 124 0.81 13.36 -13.76
N GLU A 125 1.00 12.30 -13.00
CA GLU A 125 1.51 11.04 -13.57
C GLU A 125 0.45 10.14 -14.16
#